data_20de42d798c7826da1844c5d9fe5b17a
#
_entry.id   20de42d798c7826da1844c5d9fe5b17a
#
_cell.length_a   1.000
_cell.length_b   1.000
_cell.length_c   1.000
_cell.angle_alpha   90.00
_cell.angle_beta   90.00
_cell.angle_gamma   90.00
#
_symmetry.space_group_name_H-M   'P 1'
#
loop_
_entity.id
_entity.type
_entity.pdbx_description
1 polymer ?
#
loop_
_entity_poly.entity_id
_entity_poly.type
_entity_poly.pdbx_seq_one_letter_code
_entity_poly.pdbx_strand_id
1 'polypeptide(L)'
;MTEGIGRSAVRRVAAARGISLTGSGAAFAVLAYIVYRLTGDSAIWLSMTLLLTMGVQGLVQPLASWLGDRFDRRRVLVVSDLCAAGGFVALAFARTPGQLVAIAMITAILESPVWAVAGASIPNLVDEEHLPWANGQVAIGRHLGSFIGPLLGTQLIAALAGNAPSTDRLLGAGAFVFGLNTASFLFSAWLIGTTPGRFNDERPAKSEHAGIRAGFRYAMSDRVLRAILLGWSVLLLGVGLILVAELPYALEFGKGAFGYGLISALWGGGAALGAVFAARWLTARREPATLLVAVLAGGVIMFGIGWSPVWIVALVFMVAEGLCEGFASVAEQGLLQRRTPDEVRSRVAGAVEAATLIALAVSLTVGGPIVDALGPRAAYSISGILTVMAGLIMTSALRHPGLPPHQADRAFEFARVEPVAVDQAAQS
;
A
#
# COMPACT_ATOMS: atom_id res chain seq x y z
N MET A 1 -9.50 -31.35 4.87
CA MET A 1 -10.74 -30.53 4.80
C MET A 1 -11.34 -30.75 3.42
N THR A 2 -12.65 -30.90 3.25
CA THR A 2 -13.19 -31.06 1.89
C THR A 2 -12.94 -29.78 1.11
N GLU A 3 -12.44 -29.90 -0.13
CA GLU A 3 -12.03 -28.80 -1.03
C GLU A 3 -13.06 -27.66 -1.12
N GLY A 4 -14.35 -28.01 -1.13
CA GLY A 4 -15.45 -27.04 -1.17
C GLY A 4 -15.55 -26.14 0.08
N ILE A 5 -15.21 -26.64 1.27
CA ILE A 5 -15.26 -25.88 2.53
C ILE A 5 -14.13 -24.84 2.56
N GLY A 6 -12.92 -25.22 2.13
CA GLY A 6 -11.78 -24.31 2.10
C GLY A 6 -12.00 -23.15 1.11
N ARG A 7 -12.45 -23.42 -0.10
CA ARG A 7 -12.77 -22.37 -1.09
C ARG A 7 -13.88 -21.43 -0.62
N SER A 8 -14.91 -21.95 0.07
CA SER A 8 -15.98 -21.14 0.66
C SER A 8 -15.42 -20.23 1.78
N ALA A 9 -14.55 -20.76 2.65
CA ALA A 9 -13.92 -19.98 3.72
C ALA A 9 -13.08 -18.83 3.18
N VAL A 10 -12.24 -19.08 2.17
CA VAL A 10 -11.44 -18.01 1.52
C VAL A 10 -12.32 -16.93 0.89
N ARG A 11 -13.38 -17.31 0.15
CA ARG A 11 -14.31 -16.33 -0.43
C ARG A 11 -14.96 -15.46 0.64
N ARG A 12 -15.34 -16.04 1.77
CA ARG A 12 -15.92 -15.29 2.90
C ARG A 12 -14.90 -14.33 3.52
N VAL A 13 -13.67 -14.76 3.75
CA VAL A 13 -12.59 -13.89 4.26
C VAL A 13 -12.28 -12.78 3.26
N ALA A 14 -12.17 -13.09 1.96
CA ALA A 14 -11.92 -12.11 0.91
C ALA A 14 -13.06 -11.08 0.81
N ALA A 15 -14.32 -11.53 0.87
CA ALA A 15 -15.49 -10.65 0.87
C ALA A 15 -15.53 -9.77 2.12
N ALA A 16 -15.30 -10.33 3.33
CA ALA A 16 -15.22 -9.59 4.57
C ALA A 16 -14.18 -8.47 4.49
N ARG A 17 -12.97 -8.81 4.02
CA ARG A 17 -11.89 -7.84 3.86
C ARG A 17 -12.19 -6.80 2.76
N GLY A 18 -12.69 -7.21 1.62
CA GLY A 18 -13.06 -6.29 0.55
C GLY A 18 -14.10 -5.25 0.99
N ILE A 19 -15.14 -5.68 1.71
CA ILE A 19 -16.20 -4.80 2.22
C ILE A 19 -15.64 -3.85 3.28
N SER A 20 -14.92 -4.36 4.30
CA SER A 20 -14.36 -3.49 5.34
C SER A 20 -13.33 -2.51 4.79
N LEU A 21 -12.51 -2.91 3.82
CA LEU A 21 -11.54 -2.02 3.16
C LEU A 21 -12.20 -0.94 2.31
N THR A 22 -13.30 -1.27 1.62
CA THR A 22 -14.10 -0.26 0.91
C THR A 22 -14.67 0.77 1.88
N GLY A 23 -15.20 0.30 3.02
CA GLY A 23 -15.69 1.17 4.08
C GLY A 23 -14.59 2.03 4.70
N SER A 24 -13.42 1.44 5.03
CA SER A 24 -12.27 2.16 5.59
C SER A 24 -11.71 3.20 4.60
N GLY A 25 -11.60 2.86 3.32
CA GLY A 25 -11.18 3.80 2.28
C GLY A 25 -12.13 4.99 2.15
N ALA A 26 -13.45 4.72 2.20
CA ALA A 26 -14.48 5.77 2.19
C ALA A 26 -14.38 6.67 3.43
N ALA A 27 -14.30 6.07 4.62
CA ALA A 27 -14.22 6.79 5.88
C ALA A 27 -12.91 7.60 5.99
N PHE A 28 -11.79 7.06 5.52
CA PHE A 28 -10.51 7.75 5.52
C PHE A 28 -10.51 9.01 4.64
N ALA A 29 -11.02 8.90 3.40
CA ALA A 29 -11.11 10.05 2.49
C ALA A 29 -12.06 11.13 3.04
N VAL A 30 -13.17 10.71 3.67
CA VAL A 30 -14.11 11.62 4.32
C VAL A 30 -13.52 12.28 5.56
N LEU A 31 -12.79 11.54 6.39
CA LEU A 31 -12.06 12.07 7.55
C LEU A 31 -11.06 13.15 7.12
N ALA A 32 -10.24 12.86 6.11
CA ALA A 32 -9.26 13.78 5.56
C ALA A 32 -9.94 15.08 5.07
N TYR A 33 -11.04 14.95 4.34
CA TYR A 33 -11.83 16.08 3.85
C TYR A 33 -12.44 16.91 4.99
N ILE A 34 -13.03 16.26 5.98
CA ILE A 34 -13.65 16.95 7.12
C ILE A 34 -12.61 17.71 7.93
N VAL A 35 -11.49 17.06 8.29
CA VAL A 35 -10.42 17.71 9.06
C VAL A 35 -9.88 18.91 8.31
N TYR A 36 -9.59 18.77 7.02
CA TYR A 36 -9.10 19.85 6.17
C TYR A 36 -10.08 21.04 6.19
N ARG A 37 -11.37 20.80 5.96
CA ARG A 37 -12.39 21.87 5.95
C ARG A 37 -12.63 22.52 7.32
N LEU A 38 -12.62 21.74 8.41
CA LEU A 38 -12.80 22.27 9.77
C LEU A 38 -11.62 23.10 10.27
N THR A 39 -10.46 22.93 9.67
CA THR A 39 -9.24 23.66 10.06
C THR A 39 -8.90 24.84 9.15
N GLY A 40 -9.89 25.30 8.37
CA GLY A 40 -9.69 26.43 7.44
C GLY A 40 -8.80 26.09 6.27
N ASP A 41 -8.96 24.89 5.73
CA ASP A 41 -8.21 24.35 4.58
C ASP A 41 -6.69 24.21 4.84
N SER A 42 -6.31 23.81 6.07
CA SER A 42 -4.92 23.62 6.47
C SER A 42 -4.37 22.25 6.03
N ALA A 43 -3.34 22.26 5.17
CA ALA A 43 -2.63 21.07 4.76
C ALA A 43 -1.78 20.47 5.89
N ILE A 44 -1.38 21.26 6.89
CA ILE A 44 -0.69 20.76 8.08
C ILE A 44 -1.59 19.81 8.88
N TRP A 45 -2.87 20.18 9.10
CA TRP A 45 -3.79 19.29 9.78
C TRP A 45 -4.11 18.03 8.97
N LEU A 46 -4.23 18.15 7.64
CA LEU A 46 -4.38 17.03 6.74
C LEU A 46 -3.17 16.08 6.83
N SER A 47 -1.98 16.61 6.72
CA SER A 47 -0.71 15.89 6.83
C SER A 47 -0.59 15.16 8.17
N MET A 48 -0.91 15.84 9.28
CA MET A 48 -0.92 15.24 10.62
C MET A 48 -1.94 14.12 10.76
N THR A 49 -3.11 14.26 10.14
CA THR A 49 -4.13 13.20 10.09
C THR A 49 -3.60 11.95 9.38
N LEU A 50 -3.00 12.12 8.20
CA LEU A 50 -2.40 11.03 7.44
C LEU A 50 -1.25 10.36 8.19
N LEU A 51 -0.36 11.15 8.80
CA LEU A 51 0.78 10.66 9.57
C LEU A 51 0.32 9.85 10.79
N LEU A 52 -0.63 10.36 11.56
CA LEU A 52 -1.11 9.71 12.80
C LEU A 52 -2.00 8.49 12.53
N THR A 53 -2.62 8.40 11.37
CA THR A 53 -3.39 7.20 10.98
C THR A 53 -2.53 6.16 10.27
N MET A 54 -1.92 6.51 9.12
CA MET A 54 -1.12 5.57 8.33
C MET A 54 0.25 5.28 8.97
N GLY A 55 0.95 6.31 9.47
CA GLY A 55 2.27 6.15 10.07
C GLY A 55 2.25 5.34 11.35
N VAL A 56 1.31 5.60 12.25
CA VAL A 56 1.16 4.85 13.51
C VAL A 56 0.77 3.39 13.24
N GLN A 57 -0.09 3.14 12.27
CA GLN A 57 -0.46 1.78 11.87
C GLN A 57 0.79 0.95 11.47
N GLY A 58 1.72 1.55 10.70
CA GLY A 58 2.99 0.92 10.36
C GLY A 58 3.88 0.63 11.58
N LEU A 59 3.95 1.55 12.54
CA LEU A 59 4.74 1.38 13.76
C LEU A 59 4.25 0.25 14.67
N VAL A 60 2.93 0.02 14.73
CA VAL A 60 2.35 -1.04 15.58
C VAL A 60 2.25 -2.39 14.88
N GLN A 61 2.61 -2.50 13.60
CA GLN A 61 2.55 -3.73 12.83
C GLN A 61 3.29 -4.94 13.46
N PRO A 62 4.49 -4.78 14.08
CA PRO A 62 5.14 -5.89 14.77
C PRO A 62 4.33 -6.42 15.96
N LEU A 63 3.69 -5.52 16.72
CA LEU A 63 2.80 -5.90 17.82
C LEU A 63 1.53 -6.61 17.30
N ALA A 64 1.00 -6.13 16.19
CA ALA A 64 -0.14 -6.73 15.52
C ALA A 64 0.15 -8.18 15.06
N SER A 65 1.32 -8.41 14.47
CA SER A 65 1.78 -9.74 14.08
C SER A 65 1.94 -10.66 15.29
N TRP A 66 2.55 -10.17 16.38
CA TRP A 66 2.70 -10.92 17.63
C TRP A 66 1.35 -11.35 18.22
N LEU A 67 0.31 -10.50 18.15
CA LEU A 67 -1.05 -10.87 18.57
C LEU A 67 -1.58 -12.05 17.75
N GLY A 68 -1.37 -12.07 16.43
CA GLY A 68 -1.79 -13.16 15.54
C GLY A 68 -1.05 -14.47 15.77
N ASP A 69 0.19 -14.42 16.30
CA ASP A 69 0.98 -15.60 16.62
C ASP A 69 0.62 -16.17 17.99
N ARG A 70 0.22 -15.31 18.96
CA ARG A 70 -0.04 -15.72 20.35
C ARG A 70 -1.50 -16.13 20.58
N PHE A 71 -2.45 -15.55 19.87
CA PHE A 71 -3.88 -15.77 20.08
C PHE A 71 -4.53 -16.45 18.87
N ASP A 72 -5.73 -16.97 19.07
CA ASP A 72 -6.54 -17.50 17.98
C ASP A 72 -6.82 -16.41 16.93
N ARG A 73 -6.33 -16.62 15.71
CA ARG A 73 -6.37 -15.64 14.61
C ARG A 73 -7.78 -15.19 14.28
N ARG A 74 -8.77 -16.11 14.32
CA ARG A 74 -10.18 -15.75 14.12
C ARG A 74 -10.66 -14.78 15.18
N ARG A 75 -10.33 -15.06 16.46
CA ARG A 75 -10.70 -14.17 17.57
C ARG A 75 -10.03 -12.81 17.44
N VAL A 76 -8.75 -12.77 17.10
CA VAL A 76 -8.03 -11.50 16.86
C VAL A 76 -8.70 -10.70 15.77
N LEU A 77 -9.03 -11.32 14.62
CA LEU A 77 -9.71 -10.64 13.52
C LEU A 77 -11.09 -10.09 13.93
N VAL A 78 -11.92 -10.90 14.59
CA VAL A 78 -13.27 -10.49 15.04
C VAL A 78 -13.17 -9.36 16.07
N VAL A 79 -12.29 -9.48 17.08
CA VAL A 79 -12.12 -8.44 18.11
C VAL A 79 -11.62 -7.14 17.50
N SER A 80 -10.62 -7.20 16.58
CA SER A 80 -10.13 -6.00 15.89
C SER A 80 -11.21 -5.33 15.06
N ASP A 81 -12.04 -6.09 14.32
CA ASP A 81 -13.18 -5.55 13.58
C ASP A 81 -14.21 -4.89 14.50
N LEU A 82 -14.51 -5.49 15.66
CA LEU A 82 -15.44 -4.90 16.65
C LEU A 82 -14.85 -3.63 17.29
N CYS A 83 -13.56 -3.62 17.59
CA CYS A 83 -12.89 -2.43 18.10
C CYS A 83 -12.88 -1.30 17.04
N ALA A 84 -12.60 -1.62 15.78
CA ALA A 84 -12.67 -0.66 14.68
C ALA A 84 -14.10 -0.10 14.52
N ALA A 85 -15.12 -0.97 14.56
CA ALA A 85 -16.53 -0.55 14.55
C ALA A 85 -16.84 0.45 15.68
N GLY A 86 -16.39 0.18 16.91
CA GLY A 86 -16.52 1.09 18.05
C GLY A 86 -15.81 2.42 17.83
N GLY A 87 -14.61 2.40 17.23
CA GLY A 87 -13.86 3.60 16.85
C GLY A 87 -14.61 4.47 15.83
N PHE A 88 -15.21 3.86 14.80
CA PHE A 88 -16.01 4.59 13.81
C PHE A 88 -17.33 5.12 14.39
N VAL A 89 -17.94 4.42 15.34
CA VAL A 89 -19.05 5.00 16.15
C VAL A 89 -18.57 6.24 16.88
N ALA A 90 -17.43 6.18 17.57
CA ALA A 90 -16.88 7.34 18.27
C ALA A 90 -16.58 8.52 17.33
N LEU A 91 -16.04 8.24 16.12
CA LEU A 91 -15.83 9.26 15.09
C LEU A 91 -17.12 9.97 14.65
N ALA A 92 -18.25 9.26 14.60
CA ALA A 92 -19.54 9.85 14.24
C ALA A 92 -20.01 10.90 15.27
N PHE A 93 -19.53 10.85 16.50
CA PHE A 93 -19.84 11.83 17.56
C PHE A 93 -18.75 12.90 17.74
N ALA A 94 -17.61 12.80 17.07
CA ALA A 94 -16.55 13.80 17.15
C ALA A 94 -16.99 15.12 16.54
N ARG A 95 -16.63 16.24 17.20
CA ARG A 95 -17.05 17.60 16.80
C ARG A 95 -15.87 18.53 16.50
N THR A 96 -14.65 18.17 16.91
CA THR A 96 -13.46 18.99 16.73
C THR A 96 -12.40 18.24 15.92
N PRO A 97 -11.52 18.94 15.18
CA PRO A 97 -10.44 18.31 14.44
C PRO A 97 -9.54 17.44 15.32
N GLY A 98 -9.20 17.91 16.53
CA GLY A 98 -8.39 17.12 17.47
C GLY A 98 -9.05 15.82 17.92
N GLN A 99 -10.37 15.84 18.17
CA GLN A 99 -11.13 14.61 18.48
C GLN A 99 -11.12 13.64 17.29
N LEU A 100 -11.38 14.14 16.07
CA LEU A 100 -11.39 13.33 14.86
C LEU A 100 -10.03 12.64 14.67
N VAL A 101 -8.94 13.37 14.76
CA VAL A 101 -7.58 12.83 14.58
C VAL A 101 -7.21 11.84 15.68
N ALA A 102 -7.47 12.18 16.96
CA ALA A 102 -7.14 11.30 18.08
C ALA A 102 -7.92 9.97 18.04
N ILE A 103 -9.25 10.02 17.78
CA ILE A 103 -10.07 8.82 17.66
C ILE A 103 -9.65 7.99 16.44
N ALA A 104 -9.37 8.64 15.30
CA ALA A 104 -8.91 7.95 14.10
C ALA A 104 -7.56 7.24 14.32
N MET A 105 -6.62 7.87 15.01
CA MET A 105 -5.34 7.28 15.39
C MET A 105 -5.55 6.01 16.26
N ILE A 106 -6.37 6.11 17.29
CA ILE A 106 -6.69 4.95 18.16
C ILE A 106 -7.36 3.84 17.35
N THR A 107 -8.30 4.20 16.48
CA THR A 107 -8.98 3.23 15.60
C THR A 107 -8.01 2.54 14.65
N ALA A 108 -7.07 3.27 14.05
CA ALA A 108 -6.03 2.72 13.19
C ALA A 108 -5.11 1.72 13.93
N ILE A 109 -4.76 2.00 15.19
CA ILE A 109 -4.01 1.08 16.06
C ILE A 109 -4.80 -0.21 16.28
N LEU A 110 -6.08 -0.11 16.62
CA LEU A 110 -6.96 -1.24 16.93
C LEU A 110 -7.27 -2.09 15.69
N GLU A 111 -7.29 -1.48 14.50
CA GLU A 111 -7.47 -2.15 13.20
C GLU A 111 -6.20 -2.83 12.70
N SER A 112 -5.00 -2.40 13.13
CA SER A 112 -3.73 -2.87 12.59
C SER A 112 -3.53 -4.40 12.58
N PRO A 113 -4.03 -5.21 13.56
CA PRO A 113 -3.89 -6.66 13.55
C PRO A 113 -4.58 -7.34 12.37
N VAL A 114 -5.60 -6.70 11.83
CA VAL A 114 -6.40 -7.25 10.71
C VAL A 114 -5.54 -7.56 9.50
N TRP A 115 -4.61 -6.68 9.15
CA TRP A 115 -3.75 -6.83 7.98
C TRP A 115 -2.79 -8.01 8.08
N ALA A 116 -2.04 -8.09 9.18
CA ALA A 116 -1.08 -9.15 9.40
C ALA A 116 -1.75 -10.52 9.56
N VAL A 117 -2.83 -10.57 10.36
CA VAL A 117 -3.47 -11.83 10.75
C VAL A 117 -4.32 -12.42 9.63
N ALA A 118 -5.00 -11.57 8.83
CA ALA A 118 -5.77 -12.05 7.68
C ALA A 118 -4.88 -12.76 6.66
N GLY A 119 -3.75 -12.13 6.27
CA GLY A 119 -2.78 -12.76 5.36
C GLY A 119 -2.21 -14.07 5.88
N ALA A 120 -1.83 -14.11 7.17
CA ALA A 120 -1.30 -15.30 7.82
C ALA A 120 -2.33 -16.44 7.99
N SER A 121 -3.63 -16.15 7.87
CA SER A 121 -4.70 -17.16 8.01
C SER A 121 -4.99 -17.92 6.71
N ILE A 122 -4.71 -17.33 5.54
CA ILE A 122 -5.04 -17.91 4.23
C ILE A 122 -4.42 -19.29 4.00
N PRO A 123 -3.12 -19.54 4.30
CA PRO A 123 -2.51 -20.85 4.09
C PRO A 123 -3.13 -21.99 4.90
N ASN A 124 -3.86 -21.67 5.97
CA ASN A 124 -4.51 -22.65 6.85
C ASN A 124 -5.94 -23.01 6.38
N LEU A 125 -6.47 -22.22 5.44
CA LEU A 125 -7.83 -22.39 4.92
C LEU A 125 -7.88 -23.25 3.65
N VAL A 126 -6.78 -23.38 2.90
CA VAL A 126 -6.70 -24.13 1.65
C VAL A 126 -5.39 -24.91 1.55
N ASP A 127 -5.39 -25.95 0.70
CA ASP A 127 -4.19 -26.71 0.38
C ASP A 127 -3.23 -25.89 -0.49
N GLU A 128 -1.93 -26.26 -0.51
CA GLU A 128 -0.86 -25.49 -1.19
C GLU A 128 -1.15 -25.21 -2.67
N GLU A 129 -1.78 -26.15 -3.37
CA GLU A 129 -2.18 -26.02 -4.77
C GLU A 129 -3.14 -24.85 -5.02
N HIS A 130 -3.98 -24.52 -4.03
CA HIS A 130 -4.99 -23.47 -4.14
C HIS A 130 -4.55 -22.11 -3.56
N LEU A 131 -3.33 -22.00 -2.98
CA LEU A 131 -2.81 -20.76 -2.41
C LEU A 131 -2.75 -19.60 -3.42
N PRO A 132 -2.30 -19.78 -4.68
CA PRO A 132 -2.29 -18.69 -5.66
C PRO A 132 -3.68 -18.12 -5.92
N TRP A 133 -4.68 -18.98 -6.03
CA TRP A 133 -6.08 -18.55 -6.19
C TRP A 133 -6.60 -17.82 -4.94
N ALA A 134 -6.32 -18.34 -3.75
CA ALA A 134 -6.77 -17.75 -2.49
C ALA A 134 -6.17 -16.36 -2.27
N ASN A 135 -4.87 -16.20 -2.48
CA ASN A 135 -4.19 -14.91 -2.41
C ASN A 135 -4.72 -13.93 -3.46
N GLY A 136 -5.05 -14.41 -4.67
CA GLY A 136 -5.69 -13.62 -5.71
C GLY A 136 -7.05 -13.06 -5.28
N GLN A 137 -7.91 -13.88 -4.62
CA GLN A 137 -9.21 -13.41 -4.12
C GLN A 137 -9.06 -12.29 -3.08
N VAL A 138 -8.11 -12.42 -2.13
CA VAL A 138 -7.85 -11.41 -1.11
C VAL A 138 -7.25 -10.14 -1.74
N ALA A 139 -6.34 -10.28 -2.69
CA ALA A 139 -5.74 -9.16 -3.41
C ALA A 139 -6.79 -8.35 -4.20
N ILE A 140 -7.72 -9.03 -4.90
CA ILE A 140 -8.83 -8.36 -5.61
C ILE A 140 -9.67 -7.56 -4.63
N GLY A 141 -10.10 -8.16 -3.50
CA GLY A 141 -10.89 -7.47 -2.49
C GLY A 141 -10.16 -6.23 -1.94
N ARG A 142 -8.85 -6.35 -1.68
CA ARG A 142 -8.01 -5.27 -1.20
C ARG A 142 -7.92 -4.12 -2.21
N HIS A 143 -7.56 -4.41 -3.45
CA HIS A 143 -7.39 -3.37 -4.46
C HIS A 143 -8.72 -2.67 -4.80
N LEU A 144 -9.80 -3.43 -4.98
CA LEU A 144 -11.12 -2.83 -5.22
C LEU A 144 -11.53 -1.91 -4.06
N GLY A 145 -11.34 -2.35 -2.81
CA GLY A 145 -11.66 -1.54 -1.64
C GLY A 145 -10.85 -0.25 -1.57
N SER A 146 -9.55 -0.33 -1.84
CA SER A 146 -8.65 0.82 -1.78
C SER A 146 -8.95 1.91 -2.83
N PHE A 147 -9.52 1.55 -3.98
CA PHE A 147 -9.84 2.51 -5.04
C PHE A 147 -11.30 2.94 -5.02
N ILE A 148 -12.23 2.00 -4.84
CA ILE A 148 -13.66 2.29 -4.82
C ILE A 148 -14.06 3.02 -3.53
N GLY A 149 -13.45 2.68 -2.40
CA GLY A 149 -13.77 3.25 -1.10
C GLY A 149 -13.68 4.78 -1.06
N PRO A 150 -12.52 5.39 -1.34
CA PRO A 150 -12.36 6.84 -1.36
C PRO A 150 -13.35 7.53 -2.29
N LEU A 151 -13.56 6.98 -3.50
CA LEU A 151 -14.52 7.52 -4.44
C LEU A 151 -15.94 7.51 -3.87
N LEU A 152 -16.40 6.38 -3.32
CA LEU A 152 -17.74 6.29 -2.72
C LEU A 152 -17.89 7.23 -1.53
N GLY A 153 -16.91 7.31 -0.65
CA GLY A 153 -16.95 8.20 0.51
C GLY A 153 -17.06 9.67 0.11
N THR A 154 -16.24 10.10 -0.84
CA THR A 154 -16.23 11.48 -1.32
C THR A 154 -17.49 11.82 -2.13
N GLN A 155 -18.09 10.88 -2.87
CA GLN A 155 -19.39 11.05 -3.50
C GLN A 155 -20.51 11.23 -2.47
N LEU A 156 -20.52 10.37 -1.43
CA LEU A 156 -21.51 10.46 -0.37
C LEU A 156 -21.43 11.80 0.37
N ILE A 157 -20.23 12.25 0.75
CA ILE A 157 -20.09 13.54 1.44
C ILE A 157 -20.46 14.71 0.52
N ALA A 158 -20.12 14.66 -0.78
CA ALA A 158 -20.51 15.68 -1.73
C ALA A 158 -22.04 15.75 -1.92
N ALA A 159 -22.70 14.60 -1.97
CA ALA A 159 -24.16 14.51 -2.12
C ALA A 159 -24.91 14.96 -0.86
N LEU A 160 -24.42 14.59 0.34
CA LEU A 160 -25.11 14.88 1.62
C LEU A 160 -24.80 16.28 2.14
N ALA A 161 -23.56 16.75 2.00
CA ALA A 161 -23.14 18.04 2.53
C ALA A 161 -23.22 19.18 1.50
N GLY A 162 -23.12 18.88 0.21
CA GLY A 162 -23.10 19.87 -0.87
C GLY A 162 -21.73 20.53 -1.04
N ASN A 163 -21.66 21.55 -1.93
CA ASN A 163 -20.39 22.18 -2.33
C ASN A 163 -19.83 23.18 -1.30
N ALA A 164 -20.69 23.80 -0.48
CA ALA A 164 -20.30 24.77 0.55
C ALA A 164 -21.04 24.43 1.87
N PRO A 165 -20.68 23.32 2.53
CA PRO A 165 -21.45 22.84 3.66
C PRO A 165 -21.22 23.70 4.91
N SER A 166 -22.27 23.88 5.70
CA SER A 166 -22.12 24.30 7.09
C SER A 166 -21.39 23.19 7.89
N THR A 167 -20.72 23.57 8.98
CA THR A 167 -20.03 22.63 9.86
C THR A 167 -20.93 21.45 10.28
N ASP A 168 -22.20 21.73 10.65
CA ASP A 168 -23.13 20.69 11.09
C ASP A 168 -23.51 19.72 9.95
N ARG A 169 -23.71 20.22 8.74
CA ARG A 169 -23.97 19.35 7.56
C ARG A 169 -22.77 18.49 7.23
N LEU A 170 -21.56 19.08 7.29
CA LEU A 170 -20.32 18.37 7.03
C LEU A 170 -20.10 17.24 8.05
N LEU A 171 -20.25 17.54 9.34
CA LEU A 171 -20.15 16.54 10.41
C LEU A 171 -21.26 15.48 10.33
N GLY A 172 -22.49 15.88 10.00
CA GLY A 172 -23.59 14.94 9.82
C GLY A 172 -23.38 13.97 8.65
N ALA A 173 -22.91 14.48 7.52
CA ALA A 173 -22.53 13.66 6.37
C ALA A 173 -21.37 12.71 6.72
N GLY A 174 -20.36 13.19 7.43
CA GLY A 174 -19.27 12.36 7.95
C GLY A 174 -19.76 11.26 8.89
N ALA A 175 -20.63 11.60 9.84
CA ALA A 175 -21.21 10.62 10.76
C ALA A 175 -21.99 9.51 10.03
N PHE A 176 -22.69 9.85 8.95
CA PHE A 176 -23.35 8.85 8.11
C PHE A 176 -22.34 7.89 7.45
N VAL A 177 -21.25 8.39 6.87
CA VAL A 177 -20.21 7.55 6.24
C VAL A 177 -19.50 6.70 7.30
N PHE A 178 -19.17 7.25 8.46
CA PHE A 178 -18.60 6.48 9.58
C PHE A 178 -19.56 5.40 10.09
N GLY A 179 -20.87 5.69 10.12
CA GLY A 179 -21.91 4.70 10.44
C GLY A 179 -21.98 3.55 9.43
N LEU A 180 -21.89 3.84 8.11
CA LEU A 180 -21.80 2.81 7.09
C LEU A 180 -20.54 1.96 7.25
N ASN A 181 -19.40 2.58 7.58
CA ASN A 181 -18.18 1.83 7.83
C ASN A 181 -18.26 0.99 9.10
N THR A 182 -18.91 1.49 10.15
CA THR A 182 -19.26 0.67 11.34
C THR A 182 -20.02 -0.59 10.93
N ALA A 183 -21.06 -0.45 10.10
CA ALA A 183 -21.83 -1.59 9.61
C ALA A 183 -20.96 -2.56 8.78
N SER A 184 -20.03 -2.06 7.99
CA SER A 184 -19.10 -2.88 7.20
C SER A 184 -18.19 -3.75 8.10
N PHE A 185 -17.67 -3.19 9.18
CA PHE A 185 -16.86 -3.92 10.17
C PHE A 185 -17.67 -4.94 10.97
N LEU A 186 -18.89 -4.59 11.38
CA LEU A 186 -19.79 -5.53 12.05
C LEU A 186 -20.15 -6.71 11.13
N PHE A 187 -20.41 -6.44 9.85
CA PHE A 187 -20.64 -7.47 8.85
C PHE A 187 -19.39 -8.33 8.62
N SER A 188 -18.19 -7.73 8.56
CA SER A 188 -16.92 -8.44 8.46
C SER A 188 -16.70 -9.35 9.68
N ALA A 189 -16.87 -8.83 10.90
CA ALA A 189 -16.76 -9.60 12.13
C ALA A 189 -17.70 -10.80 12.15
N TRP A 190 -18.96 -10.60 11.76
CA TRP A 190 -19.95 -11.68 11.65
C TRP A 190 -19.54 -12.72 10.61
N LEU A 191 -19.11 -12.28 9.42
CA LEU A 191 -18.74 -13.18 8.32
C LEU A 191 -17.51 -14.01 8.68
N ILE A 192 -16.49 -13.41 9.30
CA ILE A 192 -15.29 -14.12 9.78
C ILE A 192 -15.62 -15.04 10.95
N GLY A 193 -16.42 -14.58 11.91
CA GLY A 193 -16.83 -15.35 13.06
C GLY A 193 -17.59 -16.64 12.68
N THR A 194 -18.39 -16.59 11.62
CA THR A 194 -19.19 -17.71 11.11
C THR A 194 -18.48 -18.50 9.99
N THR A 195 -17.27 -18.13 9.58
CA THR A 195 -16.53 -18.84 8.54
C THR A 195 -16.02 -20.18 9.04
N PRO A 196 -16.32 -21.29 8.36
CA PRO A 196 -15.80 -22.60 8.73
C PRO A 196 -14.29 -22.70 8.44
N GLY A 197 -13.59 -23.60 9.14
CA GLY A 197 -12.16 -23.88 8.92
C GLY A 197 -11.26 -23.49 10.09
N ARG A 198 -10.00 -23.86 10.01
CA ARG A 198 -8.98 -23.54 11.01
C ARG A 198 -8.18 -22.34 10.54
N PHE A 199 -8.11 -21.28 11.34
CA PHE A 199 -7.36 -20.08 11.06
C PHE A 199 -5.93 -20.15 11.58
N ASN A 200 -5.67 -21.01 12.56
CA ASN A 200 -4.36 -21.21 13.18
C ASN A 200 -3.64 -22.40 12.57
N ASP A 201 -2.32 -22.28 12.44
CA ASP A 201 -1.43 -23.38 12.09
C ASP A 201 -1.09 -24.19 13.36
N GLU A 202 -0.88 -25.49 13.21
CA GLU A 202 -0.29 -26.37 14.22
C GLU A 202 1.26 -26.28 14.23
N ARG A 203 1.83 -25.57 13.24
CA ARG A 203 3.28 -25.43 13.12
C ARG A 203 3.78 -24.31 14.04
N PRO A 204 4.85 -24.54 14.82
CA PRO A 204 5.46 -23.47 15.60
C PRO A 204 5.96 -22.38 14.66
N ALA A 205 5.55 -21.13 14.93
CA ALA A 205 6.04 -19.97 14.21
C ALA A 205 7.57 -19.95 14.23
N LYS A 206 8.22 -20.05 13.06
CA LYS A 206 9.66 -19.82 12.96
C LYS A 206 9.89 -18.40 13.42
N SER A 207 10.64 -18.22 14.51
CA SER A 207 10.96 -16.92 15.10
C SER A 207 11.69 -16.04 14.07
N GLU A 208 10.98 -15.09 13.48
CA GLU A 208 11.53 -14.13 12.50
C GLU A 208 12.35 -13.00 13.15
N HIS A 209 12.53 -13.02 14.49
CA HIS A 209 13.13 -11.92 15.25
C HIS A 209 14.62 -11.65 14.98
N ALA A 210 15.31 -12.47 14.19
CA ALA A 210 16.73 -12.24 13.85
C ALA A 210 16.95 -11.46 12.54
N GLY A 211 15.95 -10.70 12.02
CA GLY A 211 15.82 -10.62 10.58
C GLY A 211 15.98 -9.28 9.89
N ILE A 212 15.46 -8.14 10.35
CA ILE A 212 15.45 -6.89 9.56
C ILE A 212 16.88 -6.42 9.24
N ARG A 213 17.80 -6.48 10.19
CA ARG A 213 19.21 -6.12 9.94
C ARG A 213 19.89 -7.03 8.93
N ALA A 214 19.57 -8.33 8.92
CA ALA A 214 20.10 -9.26 7.93
C ALA A 214 19.51 -9.00 6.55
N GLY A 215 18.20 -8.72 6.45
CA GLY A 215 17.53 -8.32 5.23
C GLY A 215 18.11 -7.02 4.65
N PHE A 216 18.29 -6.00 5.50
CA PHE A 216 18.90 -4.73 5.10
C PHE A 216 20.34 -4.93 4.60
N ARG A 217 21.16 -5.70 5.31
CA ARG A 217 22.54 -6.00 4.89
C ARG A 217 22.58 -6.75 3.55
N TYR A 218 21.67 -7.71 3.35
CA TYR A 218 21.56 -8.42 2.08
C TYR A 218 21.11 -7.47 0.95
N ALA A 219 20.09 -6.64 1.17
CA ALA A 219 19.64 -5.65 0.20
C ALA A 219 20.76 -4.66 -0.18
N MET A 220 21.59 -4.25 0.79
CA MET A 220 22.73 -3.36 0.54
C MET A 220 23.90 -4.05 -0.16
N SER A 221 24.03 -5.38 -0.09
CA SER A 221 25.10 -6.13 -0.77
C SER A 221 24.81 -6.36 -2.26
N ASP A 222 23.55 -6.49 -2.65
CA ASP A 222 23.15 -6.62 -4.06
C ASP A 222 22.97 -5.23 -4.70
N ARG A 223 23.61 -5.00 -5.85
CA ARG A 223 23.58 -3.70 -6.54
C ARG A 223 22.16 -3.28 -6.94
N VAL A 224 21.34 -4.22 -7.39
CA VAL A 224 19.97 -3.94 -7.86
C VAL A 224 19.05 -3.72 -6.68
N LEU A 225 19.10 -4.59 -5.65
CA LEU A 225 18.27 -4.44 -4.46
C LEU A 225 18.59 -3.15 -3.70
N ARG A 226 19.86 -2.77 -3.62
CA ARG A 226 20.30 -1.49 -3.05
C ARG A 226 19.73 -0.30 -3.84
N ALA A 227 19.77 -0.37 -5.18
CA ALA A 227 19.23 0.69 -6.01
C ALA A 227 17.69 0.80 -5.88
N ILE A 228 16.99 -0.33 -5.78
CA ILE A 228 15.55 -0.38 -5.51
C ILE A 228 15.27 0.24 -4.14
N LEU A 229 15.95 -0.20 -3.07
CA LEU A 229 15.74 0.31 -1.71
C LEU A 229 15.93 1.83 -1.64
N LEU A 230 17.03 2.34 -2.18
CA LEU A 230 17.34 3.78 -2.18
C LEU A 230 16.37 4.57 -3.07
N GLY A 231 16.09 4.06 -4.27
CA GLY A 231 15.19 4.71 -5.21
C GLY A 231 13.75 4.78 -4.67
N TRP A 232 13.21 3.68 -4.14
CA TRP A 232 11.90 3.69 -3.51
C TRP A 232 11.83 4.58 -2.29
N SER A 233 12.88 4.64 -1.48
CA SER A 233 12.92 5.59 -0.35
C SER A 233 12.82 7.04 -0.82
N VAL A 234 13.50 7.41 -1.91
CA VAL A 234 13.40 8.76 -2.50
C VAL A 234 12.03 9.00 -3.13
N LEU A 235 11.46 8.00 -3.82
CA LEU A 235 10.13 8.07 -4.43
C LEU A 235 9.06 8.30 -3.34
N LEU A 236 9.13 7.57 -2.22
CA LEU A 236 8.16 7.71 -1.13
C LEU A 236 8.25 9.06 -0.41
N LEU A 237 9.39 9.74 -0.46
CA LEU A 237 9.46 11.17 -0.06
C LEU A 237 8.58 12.06 -0.94
N GLY A 238 8.37 11.70 -2.22
CA GLY A 238 7.44 12.37 -3.11
C GLY A 238 5.99 11.98 -2.86
N VAL A 239 5.72 10.69 -2.65
CA VAL A 239 4.35 10.16 -2.47
C VAL A 239 3.62 10.81 -1.30
N GLY A 240 4.28 11.00 -0.15
CA GLY A 240 3.66 11.67 1.00
C GLY A 240 3.26 13.12 0.71
N LEU A 241 4.02 13.86 -0.12
CA LEU A 241 3.64 15.19 -0.58
C LEU A 241 2.35 15.15 -1.40
N ILE A 242 2.19 14.15 -2.27
CA ILE A 242 1.01 14.00 -3.12
C ILE A 242 -0.22 13.66 -2.27
N LEU A 243 -0.10 12.73 -1.34
CA LEU A 243 -1.21 12.36 -0.45
C LEU A 243 -1.77 13.58 0.29
N VAL A 244 -0.93 14.54 0.64
CA VAL A 244 -1.35 15.81 1.25
C VAL A 244 -1.89 16.79 0.19
N ALA A 245 -1.33 16.78 -1.02
CA ALA A 245 -1.68 17.73 -2.09
C ALA A 245 -2.96 17.39 -2.84
N GLU A 246 -3.37 16.10 -2.91
CA GLU A 246 -4.51 15.65 -3.73
C GLU A 246 -5.82 16.41 -3.47
N LEU A 247 -6.16 16.58 -2.19
CA LEU A 247 -7.39 17.27 -1.81
C LEU A 247 -7.32 18.78 -2.12
N PRO A 248 -6.28 19.54 -1.68
CA PRO A 248 -6.09 20.93 -2.08
C PRO A 248 -6.07 21.13 -3.61
N TYR A 249 -5.42 20.21 -4.34
CA TYR A 249 -5.35 20.26 -5.79
C TYR A 249 -6.73 20.14 -6.47
N ALA A 250 -7.58 19.22 -6.00
CA ALA A 250 -8.95 19.10 -6.49
C ALA A 250 -9.78 20.36 -6.19
N LEU A 251 -9.54 20.99 -5.04
CA LEU A 251 -10.21 22.23 -4.63
C LEU A 251 -9.79 23.43 -5.49
N GLU A 252 -8.53 23.54 -5.93
CA GLU A 252 -8.08 24.59 -6.87
C GLU A 252 -8.86 24.57 -8.19
N PHE A 253 -9.26 23.39 -8.67
CA PHE A 253 -10.11 23.25 -9.83
C PHE A 253 -11.62 23.38 -9.55
N GLY A 254 -12.00 23.72 -8.31
CA GLY A 254 -13.41 23.84 -7.89
C GLY A 254 -14.16 22.50 -7.87
N LYS A 255 -13.43 21.35 -7.77
CA LYS A 255 -14.03 20.02 -7.86
C LYS A 255 -14.39 19.39 -6.51
N GLY A 256 -14.00 20.03 -5.40
CA GLY A 256 -14.41 19.63 -4.05
C GLY A 256 -14.06 18.20 -3.70
N ALA A 257 -14.86 17.60 -2.81
CA ALA A 257 -14.70 16.21 -2.40
C ALA A 257 -14.81 15.22 -3.57
N PHE A 258 -15.72 15.49 -4.52
CA PHE A 258 -15.86 14.67 -5.73
C PHE A 258 -14.53 14.55 -6.50
N GLY A 259 -13.88 15.70 -6.74
CA GLY A 259 -12.61 15.73 -7.46
C GLY A 259 -11.51 14.96 -6.74
N TYR A 260 -11.43 15.05 -5.41
CA TYR A 260 -10.48 14.31 -4.60
C TYR A 260 -10.66 12.79 -4.77
N GLY A 261 -11.87 12.29 -4.61
CA GLY A 261 -12.13 10.85 -4.82
C GLY A 261 -11.91 10.40 -6.26
N LEU A 262 -12.18 11.27 -7.24
CA LEU A 262 -11.96 10.95 -8.65
C LEU A 262 -10.47 10.83 -8.99
N ILE A 263 -9.60 11.71 -8.45
CA ILE A 263 -8.14 11.59 -8.59
C ILE A 263 -7.66 10.22 -8.12
N SER A 264 -7.97 9.86 -6.87
CA SER A 264 -7.54 8.60 -6.26
C SER A 264 -8.07 7.38 -7.05
N ALA A 265 -9.33 7.43 -7.51
CA ALA A 265 -9.93 6.34 -8.27
C ALA A 265 -9.30 6.16 -9.66
N LEU A 266 -9.01 7.25 -10.37
CA LEU A 266 -8.41 7.19 -11.70
C LEU A 266 -6.95 6.74 -11.65
N TRP A 267 -6.20 7.23 -10.67
CA TRP A 267 -4.83 6.77 -10.41
C TRP A 267 -4.82 5.27 -10.10
N GLY A 268 -5.64 4.83 -9.17
CA GLY A 268 -5.72 3.42 -8.78
C GLY A 268 -6.24 2.52 -9.89
N GLY A 269 -7.21 2.99 -10.68
CA GLY A 269 -7.69 2.29 -11.89
C GLY A 269 -6.59 2.14 -12.93
N GLY A 270 -5.79 3.19 -13.15
CA GLY A 270 -4.59 3.15 -13.97
C GLY A 270 -3.57 2.12 -13.48
N ALA A 271 -3.28 2.11 -12.18
CA ALA A 271 -2.34 1.16 -11.57
C ALA A 271 -2.81 -0.29 -11.71
N ALA A 272 -4.10 -0.56 -11.51
CA ALA A 272 -4.67 -1.88 -11.72
C ALA A 272 -4.54 -2.33 -13.19
N LEU A 273 -4.86 -1.47 -14.15
CA LEU A 273 -4.70 -1.76 -15.57
C LEU A 273 -3.22 -1.97 -15.93
N GLY A 274 -2.32 -1.13 -15.44
CA GLY A 274 -0.88 -1.27 -15.63
C GLY A 274 -0.34 -2.60 -15.12
N ALA A 275 -0.76 -3.02 -13.93
CA ALA A 275 -0.38 -4.31 -13.35
C ALA A 275 -0.92 -5.50 -14.17
N VAL A 276 -2.17 -5.42 -14.66
CA VAL A 276 -2.75 -6.47 -15.53
C VAL A 276 -1.98 -6.59 -16.85
N PHE A 277 -1.63 -5.48 -17.48
CA PHE A 277 -0.84 -5.49 -18.70
C PHE A 277 0.60 -5.97 -18.44
N ALA A 278 1.23 -5.51 -17.37
CA ALA A 278 2.55 -5.98 -16.96
C ALA A 278 2.56 -7.50 -16.74
N ALA A 279 1.58 -8.05 -16.02
CA ALA A 279 1.49 -9.49 -15.76
C ALA A 279 1.37 -10.34 -17.04
N ARG A 280 0.81 -9.78 -18.14
CA ARG A 280 0.67 -10.48 -19.42
C ARG A 280 1.89 -10.36 -20.34
N TRP A 281 2.59 -9.22 -20.31
CA TRP A 281 3.61 -8.89 -21.32
C TRP A 281 5.03 -8.80 -20.76
N LEU A 282 5.17 -8.68 -19.42
CA LEU A 282 6.46 -8.54 -18.80
C LEU A 282 7.16 -9.91 -18.69
N THR A 283 8.40 -9.96 -19.16
CA THR A 283 9.28 -11.12 -19.00
C THR A 283 10.42 -10.76 -18.05
N ALA A 284 11.00 -11.75 -17.37
CA ALA A 284 12.11 -11.58 -16.45
C ALA A 284 13.26 -10.71 -17.01
N ARG A 285 13.55 -10.88 -18.31
CA ARG A 285 14.62 -10.12 -19.00
C ARG A 285 14.28 -8.63 -19.14
N ARG A 286 13.00 -8.28 -19.20
CA ARG A 286 12.52 -6.90 -19.40
C ARG A 286 12.24 -6.17 -18.09
N GLU A 287 12.14 -6.88 -16.96
CA GLU A 287 11.82 -6.27 -15.65
C GLU A 287 12.71 -5.07 -15.30
N PRO A 288 14.07 -5.12 -15.42
CA PRO A 288 14.90 -3.98 -15.06
C PRO A 288 14.63 -2.73 -15.92
N ALA A 289 14.49 -2.93 -17.22
CA ALA A 289 14.22 -1.83 -18.15
C ALA A 289 12.81 -1.27 -17.95
N THR A 290 11.81 -2.14 -17.70
CA THR A 290 10.44 -1.72 -17.44
C THR A 290 10.33 -0.91 -16.15
N LEU A 291 10.96 -1.36 -15.06
CA LEU A 291 10.99 -0.61 -13.80
C LEU A 291 11.59 0.79 -14.02
N LEU A 292 12.75 0.85 -14.69
CA LEU A 292 13.42 2.12 -14.95
C LEU A 292 12.56 3.08 -15.80
N VAL A 293 11.99 2.60 -16.90
CA VAL A 293 11.16 3.41 -17.79
C VAL A 293 9.89 3.87 -17.10
N ALA A 294 9.24 2.97 -16.36
CA ALA A 294 8.01 3.29 -15.63
C ALA A 294 8.23 4.37 -14.55
N VAL A 295 9.30 4.24 -13.76
CA VAL A 295 9.63 5.25 -12.72
C VAL A 295 9.99 6.60 -13.38
N LEU A 296 10.83 6.62 -14.41
CA LEU A 296 11.20 7.88 -15.07
C LEU A 296 10.00 8.55 -15.77
N ALA A 297 9.21 7.78 -16.50
CA ALA A 297 8.01 8.28 -17.16
C ALA A 297 6.96 8.76 -16.14
N GLY A 298 6.72 7.99 -15.07
CA GLY A 298 5.83 8.35 -13.96
C GLY A 298 6.25 9.69 -13.34
N GLY A 299 7.55 9.89 -13.06
CA GLY A 299 8.05 11.15 -12.52
C GLY A 299 7.85 12.35 -13.45
N VAL A 300 8.05 12.18 -14.76
CA VAL A 300 7.78 13.24 -15.75
C VAL A 300 6.29 13.55 -15.82
N ILE A 301 5.44 12.52 -15.84
CA ILE A 301 3.96 12.69 -15.84
C ILE A 301 3.52 13.39 -14.56
N MET A 302 4.04 12.96 -13.41
CA MET A 302 3.76 13.56 -12.11
C MET A 302 4.12 15.05 -12.07
N PHE A 303 5.29 15.42 -12.59
CA PHE A 303 5.68 16.81 -12.78
C PHE A 303 4.66 17.55 -13.65
N GLY A 304 4.22 16.93 -14.76
CA GLY A 304 3.22 17.46 -15.67
C GLY A 304 1.85 17.69 -15.01
N ILE A 305 1.45 16.86 -14.02
CA ILE A 305 0.22 17.08 -13.24
C ILE A 305 0.26 18.45 -12.56
N GLY A 306 1.36 18.81 -11.93
CA GLY A 306 1.54 20.12 -11.29
C GLY A 306 1.34 21.31 -12.24
N TRP A 307 1.65 21.15 -13.52
CA TRP A 307 1.53 22.17 -14.56
C TRP A 307 0.27 22.05 -15.42
N SER A 308 -0.65 21.14 -15.09
CA SER A 308 -1.86 20.93 -15.86
C SER A 308 -2.74 22.20 -15.87
N PRO A 309 -3.07 22.75 -17.07
CA PRO A 309 -3.81 24.00 -17.16
C PRO A 309 -5.31 23.80 -16.90
N VAL A 310 -5.83 22.61 -17.18
CA VAL A 310 -7.25 22.26 -17.06
C VAL A 310 -7.42 20.89 -16.41
N TRP A 311 -8.55 20.72 -15.73
CA TRP A 311 -8.87 19.51 -14.96
C TRP A 311 -8.75 18.21 -15.76
N ILE A 312 -9.26 18.19 -16.99
CA ILE A 312 -9.26 16.97 -17.81
C ILE A 312 -7.84 16.50 -18.14
N VAL A 313 -6.89 17.41 -18.34
CA VAL A 313 -5.47 17.08 -18.59
C VAL A 313 -4.86 16.44 -17.33
N ALA A 314 -5.16 16.99 -16.15
CA ALA A 314 -4.73 16.40 -14.88
C ALA A 314 -5.26 14.96 -14.72
N LEU A 315 -6.55 14.73 -15.02
CA LEU A 315 -7.14 13.39 -14.93
C LEU A 315 -6.50 12.39 -15.91
N VAL A 316 -6.19 12.80 -17.13
CA VAL A 316 -5.48 11.95 -18.11
C VAL A 316 -4.08 11.58 -17.57
N PHE A 317 -3.37 12.55 -17.02
CA PHE A 317 -2.07 12.31 -16.42
C PHE A 317 -2.15 11.41 -15.17
N MET A 318 -3.20 11.51 -14.35
CA MET A 318 -3.43 10.59 -13.21
C MET A 318 -3.56 9.14 -13.67
N VAL A 319 -4.33 8.89 -14.73
CA VAL A 319 -4.44 7.54 -15.31
C VAL A 319 -3.09 7.05 -15.86
N ALA A 320 -2.39 7.92 -16.57
CA ALA A 320 -1.10 7.59 -17.17
C ALA A 320 -0.02 7.30 -16.12
N GLU A 321 0.01 8.08 -15.02
CA GLU A 321 0.91 7.85 -13.90
C GLU A 321 0.56 6.54 -13.17
N GLY A 322 -0.72 6.29 -12.91
CA GLY A 322 -1.17 5.02 -12.36
C GLY A 322 -0.74 3.83 -13.22
N LEU A 323 -0.88 3.91 -14.56
CA LEU A 323 -0.37 2.86 -15.46
C LEU A 323 1.14 2.62 -15.25
N CYS A 324 1.94 3.68 -15.15
CA CYS A 324 3.36 3.58 -14.86
C CYS A 324 3.62 2.87 -13.51
N GLU A 325 2.90 3.24 -12.47
CA GLU A 325 2.99 2.61 -11.15
C GLU A 325 2.66 1.11 -11.22
N GLY A 326 1.62 0.72 -11.93
CA GLY A 326 1.26 -0.69 -12.11
C GLY A 326 2.36 -1.50 -12.79
N PHE A 327 3.01 -0.97 -13.83
CA PHE A 327 4.16 -1.60 -14.46
C PHE A 327 5.38 -1.65 -13.53
N ALA A 328 5.66 -0.57 -12.80
CA ALA A 328 6.77 -0.48 -11.86
C ALA A 328 6.63 -1.51 -10.72
N SER A 329 5.46 -1.59 -10.11
CA SER A 329 5.15 -2.51 -9.01
C SER A 329 5.34 -3.98 -9.40
N VAL A 330 4.86 -4.41 -10.56
CA VAL A 330 5.03 -5.80 -11.03
C VAL A 330 6.51 -6.09 -11.35
N ALA A 331 7.21 -5.16 -12.00
CA ALA A 331 8.63 -5.31 -12.32
C ALA A 331 9.51 -5.37 -11.08
N GLU A 332 9.24 -4.52 -10.09
CA GLU A 332 9.93 -4.52 -8.80
C GLU A 332 9.77 -5.85 -8.07
N GLN A 333 8.52 -6.32 -7.91
CA GLN A 333 8.24 -7.59 -7.25
C GLN A 333 8.96 -8.77 -7.92
N GLY A 334 8.98 -8.80 -9.26
CA GLY A 334 9.72 -9.78 -10.03
C GLY A 334 11.23 -9.75 -9.73
N LEU A 335 11.83 -8.55 -9.71
CA LEU A 335 13.25 -8.36 -9.40
C LEU A 335 13.57 -8.76 -7.95
N LEU A 336 12.77 -8.33 -6.97
CA LEU A 336 12.94 -8.70 -5.57
C LEU A 336 12.92 -10.22 -5.39
N GLN A 337 11.95 -10.91 -5.99
CA GLN A 337 11.80 -12.35 -5.88
C GLN A 337 12.97 -13.12 -6.51
N ARG A 338 13.44 -12.70 -7.70
CA ARG A 338 14.53 -13.42 -8.40
C ARG A 338 15.91 -13.15 -7.82
N ARG A 339 16.11 -11.99 -7.20
CA ARG A 339 17.42 -11.62 -6.64
C ARG A 339 17.58 -11.99 -5.18
N THR A 340 16.53 -12.50 -4.56
CA THR A 340 16.53 -12.84 -3.12
C THR A 340 16.26 -14.33 -2.93
N PRO A 341 17.20 -15.10 -2.33
CA PRO A 341 16.96 -16.48 -1.93
C PRO A 341 15.75 -16.61 -1.00
N ASP A 342 15.07 -17.76 -1.05
CA ASP A 342 13.86 -18.01 -0.26
C ASP A 342 14.05 -17.82 1.24
N GLU A 343 15.23 -18.17 1.74
CA GLU A 343 15.60 -18.14 3.17
C GLU A 343 15.66 -16.71 3.75
N VAL A 344 15.87 -15.70 2.90
CA VAL A 344 16.01 -14.29 3.32
C VAL A 344 14.99 -13.36 2.67
N ARG A 345 14.11 -13.88 1.80
CA ARG A 345 13.16 -13.07 1.00
C ARG A 345 12.24 -12.22 1.88
N SER A 346 11.65 -12.79 2.91
CA SER A 346 10.77 -12.04 3.83
C SER A 346 11.52 -10.93 4.58
N ARG A 347 12.80 -11.18 4.92
CA ARG A 347 13.64 -10.20 5.61
C ARG A 347 14.03 -9.03 4.72
N VAL A 348 14.34 -9.31 3.44
CA VAL A 348 14.66 -8.28 2.45
C VAL A 348 13.41 -7.44 2.15
N ALA A 349 12.27 -8.08 1.90
CA ALA A 349 11.00 -7.38 1.70
C ALA A 349 10.65 -6.48 2.90
N GLY A 350 10.76 -6.99 4.12
CA GLY A 350 10.53 -6.22 5.34
C GLY A 350 11.51 -5.05 5.53
N ALA A 351 12.77 -5.21 5.10
CA ALA A 351 13.76 -4.12 5.16
C ALA A 351 13.43 -3.00 4.16
N VAL A 352 13.02 -3.35 2.93
CA VAL A 352 12.57 -2.39 1.92
C VAL A 352 11.32 -1.65 2.42
N GLU A 353 10.32 -2.38 2.91
CA GLU A 353 9.09 -1.80 3.44
C GLU A 353 9.35 -0.87 4.63
N ALA A 354 10.20 -1.26 5.57
CA ALA A 354 10.56 -0.40 6.70
C ALA A 354 11.23 0.91 6.27
N ALA A 355 12.16 0.86 5.30
CA ALA A 355 12.82 2.04 4.77
C ALA A 355 11.84 2.98 4.07
N THR A 356 10.93 2.42 3.27
CA THR A 356 9.92 3.19 2.54
C THR A 356 8.88 3.82 3.47
N LEU A 357 8.45 3.12 4.52
CA LEU A 357 7.55 3.67 5.54
C LEU A 357 8.18 4.85 6.31
N ILE A 358 9.48 4.76 6.63
CA ILE A 358 10.20 5.88 7.25
C ILE A 358 10.23 7.09 6.30
N ALA A 359 10.54 6.87 5.02
CA ALA A 359 10.54 7.92 4.02
C ALA A 359 9.16 8.57 3.86
N LEU A 360 8.09 7.76 3.84
CA LEU A 360 6.71 8.22 3.80
C LEU A 360 6.36 9.06 5.04
N ALA A 361 6.74 8.62 6.24
CA ALA A 361 6.48 9.36 7.48
C ALA A 361 7.20 10.72 7.49
N VAL A 362 8.46 10.77 7.04
CA VAL A 362 9.19 12.02 6.85
C VAL A 362 8.46 12.92 5.85
N SER A 363 8.05 12.37 4.70
CA SER A 363 7.33 13.12 3.68
C SER A 363 6.00 13.68 4.19
N LEU A 364 5.23 12.87 4.91
CA LEU A 364 3.99 13.34 5.54
C LEU A 364 4.25 14.43 6.58
N THR A 365 5.36 14.37 7.33
CA THR A 365 5.68 15.40 8.32
C THR A 365 5.96 16.75 7.68
N VAL A 366 6.66 16.79 6.54
CA VAL A 366 7.00 18.04 5.85
C VAL A 366 5.97 18.45 4.80
N GLY A 367 5.12 17.53 4.38
CA GLY A 367 4.16 17.71 3.29
C GLY A 367 3.14 18.80 3.56
N GLY A 368 2.57 18.85 4.76
CA GLY A 368 1.64 19.90 5.17
C GLY A 368 2.24 21.31 5.03
N PRO A 369 3.35 21.62 5.71
CA PRO A 369 4.05 22.90 5.56
C PRO A 369 4.40 23.25 4.11
N ILE A 370 4.84 22.28 3.30
CA ILE A 370 5.17 22.52 1.88
C ILE A 370 3.92 22.90 1.08
N VAL A 371 2.82 22.15 1.26
CA VAL A 371 1.58 22.43 0.55
C VAL A 371 0.94 23.75 0.98
N ASP A 372 0.97 24.08 2.29
CA ASP A 372 0.47 25.38 2.79
C ASP A 372 1.31 26.56 2.28
N ALA A 373 2.63 26.37 2.13
CA ALA A 373 3.54 27.47 1.72
C ALA A 373 3.64 27.62 0.20
N LEU A 374 3.70 26.54 -0.57
CA LEU A 374 4.00 26.53 -2.00
C LEU A 374 2.81 26.13 -2.88
N GLY A 375 1.74 25.65 -2.28
CA GLY A 375 0.56 25.14 -2.96
C GLY A 375 0.68 23.68 -3.46
N PRO A 376 -0.46 23.04 -3.79
CA PRO A 376 -0.50 21.63 -4.18
C PRO A 376 0.19 21.36 -5.52
N ARG A 377 0.20 22.32 -6.46
CA ARG A 377 0.88 22.17 -7.76
C ARG A 377 2.40 22.04 -7.60
N ALA A 378 2.99 22.79 -6.67
CA ALA A 378 4.41 22.69 -6.34
C ALA A 378 4.73 21.33 -5.72
N ALA A 379 3.84 20.80 -4.86
CA ALA A 379 4.01 19.46 -4.27
C ALA A 379 4.05 18.36 -5.34
N TYR A 380 3.16 18.39 -6.34
CA TYR A 380 3.22 17.49 -7.50
C TYR A 380 4.52 17.63 -8.29
N SER A 381 4.97 18.88 -8.52
CA SER A 381 6.23 19.13 -9.24
C SER A 381 7.45 18.62 -8.48
N ILE A 382 7.52 18.87 -7.18
CA ILE A 382 8.57 18.35 -6.30
C ILE A 382 8.57 16.83 -6.29
N SER A 383 7.40 16.21 -6.16
CA SER A 383 7.26 14.75 -6.19
C SER A 383 7.72 14.17 -7.53
N GLY A 384 7.34 14.78 -8.66
CA GLY A 384 7.81 14.38 -9.98
C GLY A 384 9.34 14.42 -10.11
N ILE A 385 9.97 15.48 -9.58
CA ILE A 385 11.45 15.61 -9.54
C ILE A 385 12.06 14.48 -8.68
N LEU A 386 11.51 14.23 -7.48
CA LEU A 386 11.98 13.17 -6.60
C LEU A 386 11.84 11.78 -7.27
N THR A 387 10.73 11.55 -7.97
CA THR A 387 10.49 10.28 -8.70
C THR A 387 11.49 10.12 -9.87
N VAL A 388 11.79 11.19 -10.63
CA VAL A 388 12.85 11.14 -11.65
C VAL A 388 14.22 10.88 -11.00
N MET A 389 14.53 11.54 -9.88
CA MET A 389 15.78 11.28 -9.15
C MET A 389 15.86 9.83 -8.68
N ALA A 390 14.78 9.23 -8.20
CA ALA A 390 14.72 7.82 -7.86
C ALA A 390 15.07 6.93 -9.06
N GLY A 391 14.49 7.20 -10.23
CA GLY A 391 14.83 6.52 -11.49
C GLY A 391 16.30 6.68 -11.89
N LEU A 392 16.86 7.88 -11.73
CA LEU A 392 18.29 8.14 -12.01
C LEU A 392 19.21 7.35 -11.06
N ILE A 393 18.87 7.27 -9.76
CA ILE A 393 19.59 6.43 -8.78
C ILE A 393 19.59 4.96 -9.24
N MET A 394 18.46 4.45 -9.73
CA MET A 394 18.33 3.07 -10.20
C MET A 394 19.03 2.81 -11.53
N THR A 395 19.29 3.84 -12.35
CA THR A 395 19.73 3.70 -13.76
C THR A 395 20.96 2.82 -13.90
N SER A 396 22.00 3.06 -13.11
CA SER A 396 23.28 2.33 -13.25
C SER A 396 23.16 0.85 -12.89
N ALA A 397 22.29 0.51 -11.97
CA ALA A 397 22.06 -0.86 -11.52
C ALA A 397 21.11 -1.62 -12.46
N LEU A 398 20.05 -0.96 -12.95
CA LEU A 398 19.03 -1.58 -13.80
C LEU A 398 19.46 -1.73 -15.26
N ARG A 399 20.35 -0.87 -15.77
CA ARG A 399 20.93 -1.05 -17.12
C ARG A 399 21.89 -2.24 -17.20
N HIS A 400 22.62 -2.54 -16.13
CA HIS A 400 23.59 -3.61 -16.05
C HIS A 400 23.39 -4.42 -14.76
N PRO A 401 22.31 -5.20 -14.66
CA PRO A 401 21.91 -5.80 -13.38
C PRO A 401 22.89 -6.86 -12.85
N GLY A 402 23.74 -7.44 -13.67
CA GLY A 402 24.67 -8.51 -13.26
C GLY A 402 23.94 -9.77 -12.75
N LEU A 403 24.69 -10.78 -12.36
CA LEU A 403 24.15 -11.96 -11.67
C LEU A 403 23.84 -11.62 -10.21
N PRO A 404 22.76 -12.19 -9.63
CA PRO A 404 22.51 -12.10 -8.20
C PRO A 404 23.65 -12.75 -7.39
N PRO A 405 23.98 -12.25 -6.17
CA PRO A 405 25.09 -12.79 -5.37
C PRO A 405 25.03 -14.30 -5.17
N HIS A 406 23.87 -14.86 -4.86
CA HIS A 406 23.68 -16.30 -4.66
C HIS A 406 23.86 -17.16 -5.94
N GLN A 407 23.77 -16.57 -7.12
CA GLN A 407 24.05 -17.24 -8.40
C GLN A 407 25.51 -17.03 -8.83
N ALA A 408 26.11 -15.90 -8.47
CA ALA A 408 27.51 -15.64 -8.70
C ALA A 408 28.38 -16.62 -7.92
N ASP A 409 28.08 -16.88 -6.64
CA ASP A 409 28.80 -17.84 -5.81
C ASP A 409 28.72 -19.27 -6.37
N ARG A 410 27.54 -19.69 -6.83
CA ARG A 410 27.39 -21.00 -7.52
C ARG A 410 28.15 -21.07 -8.85
N ALA A 411 28.15 -20.01 -9.64
CA ALA A 411 28.89 -19.96 -10.89
C ALA A 411 30.42 -20.06 -10.65
N PHE A 412 30.91 -19.44 -9.56
CA PHE A 412 32.32 -19.58 -9.14
C PHE A 412 32.66 -20.99 -8.62
N GLU A 413 31.74 -21.68 -7.95
CA GLU A 413 31.88 -23.07 -7.52
C GLU A 413 31.98 -24.01 -8.75
N PHE A 414 31.06 -23.90 -9.72
CA PHE A 414 31.11 -24.68 -10.96
C PHE A 414 32.37 -24.43 -11.75
N ALA A 415 32.83 -23.19 -11.86
CA ALA A 415 34.09 -22.87 -12.58
C ALA A 415 35.35 -23.41 -11.89
N ARG A 416 35.28 -23.71 -10.57
CA ARG A 416 36.38 -24.37 -9.83
C ARG A 416 36.39 -25.89 -9.96
N VAL A 417 35.28 -26.50 -10.34
CA VAL A 417 35.13 -27.96 -10.42
C VAL A 417 35.45 -28.51 -11.82
N GLU A 418 35.39 -27.70 -12.89
CA GLU A 418 35.65 -28.16 -14.26
C GLU A 418 37.11 -28.37 -14.75
N PRO A 419 38.21 -27.96 -14.06
CA PRO A 419 39.55 -28.23 -14.60
C PRO A 419 40.07 -29.66 -14.41
N VAL A 420 39.36 -30.58 -13.77
CA VAL A 420 39.90 -31.92 -13.44
C VAL A 420 39.50 -33.04 -14.43
N ALA A 421 38.56 -32.80 -15.32
CA ALA A 421 38.00 -33.87 -16.18
C ALA A 421 38.61 -33.99 -17.60
N VAL A 422 39.49 -33.09 -18.03
CA VAL A 422 40.02 -33.10 -19.43
C VAL A 422 41.39 -33.77 -19.57
N ASP A 423 42.12 -33.99 -18.48
CA ASP A 423 43.51 -34.50 -18.55
C ASP A 423 43.65 -36.03 -18.41
N GLN A 424 42.55 -36.77 -18.15
CA GLN A 424 42.60 -38.25 -18.08
C GLN A 424 42.24 -38.99 -19.37
N ALA A 425 41.74 -38.30 -20.42
CA ALA A 425 41.42 -38.90 -21.71
C ALA A 425 42.55 -38.84 -22.73
N ALA A 426 43.67 -38.21 -22.39
CA ALA A 426 44.85 -38.08 -23.28
C ALA A 426 46.01 -39.06 -22.94
N GLN A 427 45.83 -39.94 -21.94
CA GLN A 427 46.85 -40.93 -21.51
C GLN A 427 46.37 -42.39 -21.54
N SER A 428 45.34 -42.71 -22.33
CA SER A 428 44.96 -44.11 -22.61
C SER A 428 45.07 -44.46 -24.09
#